data_904694b7c3ca197f3ef9a90699f3b2f2
#
_entry.id   904694b7c3ca197f3ef9a90699f3b2f2
#
_cell.length_a   1.000
_cell.length_b   1.000
_cell.length_c   1.000
_cell.angle_alpha   90.00
_cell.angle_beta   90.00
_cell.angle_gamma   90.00
#
_symmetry.space_group_name_H-M   'P 1'
#
loop_
_entity.id
_entity.type
_entity.pdbx_description
1 polymer ?
#
loop_
_entity_poly.entity_id
_entity_poly.type
_entity_poly.pdbx_seq_one_letter_code
_entity_poly.pdbx_strand_id
1 'polypeptide(L)'
;AASDVYKRQIGGRTNLIHANDMLIIDDCYNANPVSMRASIDVLTQAKGRMIAVLGDMGELGADEKRLHYEVGAYAASRGLDALFCCGELSKELAKGAEEHSETMEIFYFATKEELLLHLKSYLKKGDTILVKASHFMEFPDIVRSLQASVQ
;
A
#
# COMPACT_ATOMS: atom_id res chain seq x y z
N ALA A 1 -2.20 -19.72 -11.72
CA ALA A 1 -3.05 -18.95 -10.82
C ALA A 1 -2.54 -17.52 -10.63
N ALA A 2 -3.41 -16.65 -10.17
CA ALA A 2 -3.06 -15.25 -9.98
C ALA A 2 -1.87 -15.09 -9.03
N SER A 3 -1.83 -15.88 -7.95
CA SER A 3 -0.74 -15.77 -6.98
C SER A 3 0.62 -16.13 -7.59
N ASP A 4 0.65 -17.06 -8.54
CA ASP A 4 1.91 -17.42 -9.19
C ASP A 4 2.41 -16.28 -10.08
N VAL A 5 1.52 -15.58 -10.73
CA VAL A 5 1.89 -14.42 -11.55
C VAL A 5 2.52 -13.33 -10.67
N TYR A 6 1.89 -13.03 -9.54
CA TYR A 6 2.42 -12.05 -8.60
C TYR A 6 3.80 -12.47 -8.08
N LYS A 7 3.96 -13.73 -7.71
CA LYS A 7 5.24 -14.22 -7.18
C LYS A 7 6.38 -14.05 -8.17
N ARG A 8 6.10 -14.28 -9.44
CA ARG A 8 7.15 -14.13 -10.47
C ARG A 8 7.56 -12.68 -10.67
N GLN A 9 6.67 -11.73 -10.39
CA GLN A 9 6.93 -10.32 -10.69
C GLN A 9 7.57 -9.55 -9.56
N ILE A 10 7.32 -9.92 -8.31
CA ILE A 10 7.73 -9.10 -7.19
C ILE A 10 8.92 -9.63 -6.39
N GLY A 11 9.40 -10.80 -6.69
CA GLY A 11 10.64 -11.29 -6.10
C GLY A 11 10.51 -11.87 -4.71
N GLY A 12 11.65 -12.17 -4.08
CA GLY A 12 11.73 -13.13 -2.99
C GLY A 12 11.31 -12.69 -1.60
N ARG A 13 11.18 -11.39 -1.34
CA ARG A 13 10.82 -10.92 0.00
C ARG A 13 9.36 -10.55 0.15
N THR A 14 8.62 -10.66 -0.93
CA THR A 14 7.20 -10.36 -0.93
C THR A 14 6.42 -11.63 -0.72
N ASN A 15 5.45 -11.58 0.19
CA ASN A 15 4.58 -12.70 0.46
C ASN A 15 3.19 -12.41 -0.04
N LEU A 16 2.55 -13.43 -0.60
CA LEU A 16 1.15 -13.35 -1.02
C LEU A 16 0.33 -14.14 -0.02
N ILE A 17 -0.61 -13.49 0.61
CA ILE A 17 -1.39 -14.06 1.70
C ILE A 17 -2.86 -13.99 1.35
N HIS A 18 -3.51 -15.16 1.36
CA HIS A 18 -4.96 -15.22 1.19
C HIS A 18 -5.60 -15.25 2.58
N ALA A 19 -6.43 -14.29 2.87
CA ALA A 19 -7.10 -14.19 4.16
C ALA A 19 -8.45 -13.52 3.99
N ASN A 20 -9.48 -14.08 4.60
CA ASN A 20 -10.81 -13.47 4.64
C ASN A 20 -11.36 -13.15 3.24
N ASP A 21 -11.09 -14.03 2.28
CA ASP A 21 -11.49 -13.88 0.88
C ASP A 21 -10.86 -12.66 0.20
N MET A 22 -9.70 -12.26 0.67
CA MET A 22 -8.92 -11.16 0.10
C MET A 22 -7.51 -11.64 -0.19
N LEU A 23 -6.79 -10.89 -1.02
CA LEU A 23 -5.38 -11.15 -1.28
C LEU A 23 -4.57 -10.00 -0.70
N ILE A 24 -3.61 -10.32 0.16
CA ILE A 24 -2.70 -9.34 0.74
C ILE A 24 -1.34 -9.52 0.08
N ILE A 25 -0.83 -8.46 -0.52
CA ILE A 25 0.53 -8.42 -1.05
C ILE A 25 1.39 -7.82 0.06
N ASP A 26 2.04 -8.69 0.81
CA ASP A 26 2.88 -8.30 1.96
C ASP A 26 4.27 -7.98 1.45
N ASP A 27 4.56 -6.68 1.29
CA ASP A 27 5.84 -6.20 0.79
C ASP A 27 6.41 -5.19 1.79
N CYS A 28 6.50 -5.62 3.05
CA CYS A 28 6.80 -4.74 4.18
C CYS A 28 8.26 -4.71 4.58
N TYR A 29 9.16 -5.36 3.82
CA TYR A 29 10.55 -5.44 4.21
C TYR A 29 11.25 -4.08 4.10
N ASN A 30 11.07 -3.40 2.98
CA ASN A 30 11.71 -2.12 2.73
C ASN A 30 10.95 -1.39 1.63
N ALA A 31 11.21 -0.07 1.52
CA ALA A 31 10.54 0.73 0.51
C ALA A 31 11.44 1.86 0.03
N ASN A 32 11.46 2.06 -1.27
CA ASN A 32 12.06 3.22 -1.92
C ASN A 32 11.17 3.57 -3.13
N PRO A 33 11.41 4.72 -3.77
CA PRO A 33 10.50 5.14 -4.86
C PRO A 33 10.40 4.11 -6.00
N VAL A 34 11.51 3.48 -6.39
CA VAL A 34 11.51 2.50 -7.47
C VAL A 34 10.68 1.28 -7.07
N SER A 35 10.93 0.74 -5.86
CA SER A 35 10.22 -0.46 -5.43
C SER A 35 8.75 -0.18 -5.15
N MET A 36 8.42 1.03 -4.70
CA MET A 36 7.02 1.42 -4.51
C MET A 36 6.27 1.40 -5.83
N ARG A 37 6.85 2.01 -6.87
CA ARG A 37 6.22 2.01 -8.19
C ARG A 37 6.06 0.60 -8.74
N ALA A 38 7.07 -0.23 -8.57
CA ALA A 38 7.01 -1.61 -9.05
C ALA A 38 5.88 -2.39 -8.36
N SER A 39 5.74 -2.22 -7.05
CA SER A 39 4.69 -2.92 -6.30
C SER A 39 3.30 -2.40 -6.66
N ILE A 40 3.18 -1.10 -6.88
CA ILE A 40 1.91 -0.53 -7.34
C ILE A 40 1.53 -1.13 -8.70
N ASP A 41 2.51 -1.28 -9.61
CA ASP A 41 2.25 -1.88 -10.92
C ASP A 41 1.74 -3.31 -10.77
N VAL A 42 2.33 -4.08 -9.87
CA VAL A 42 1.85 -5.45 -9.61
C VAL A 42 0.41 -5.41 -9.10
N LEU A 43 0.10 -4.50 -8.18
CA LEU A 43 -1.26 -4.37 -7.65
C LEU A 43 -2.28 -4.12 -8.76
N THR A 44 -1.90 -3.38 -9.80
CA THR A 44 -2.84 -3.07 -10.87
C THR A 44 -3.25 -4.28 -11.71
N GLN A 45 -2.64 -5.44 -11.47
CA GLN A 45 -3.04 -6.67 -12.15
C GLN A 45 -4.16 -7.40 -11.41
N ALA A 46 -4.60 -6.88 -10.28
CA ALA A 46 -5.68 -7.49 -9.52
C ALA A 46 -7.00 -7.41 -10.28
N LYS A 47 -7.86 -8.40 -10.08
CA LYS A 47 -9.15 -8.44 -10.75
C LYS A 47 -10.24 -7.70 -9.97
N GLY A 48 -10.09 -7.58 -8.66
CA GLY A 48 -11.06 -6.90 -7.81
C GLY A 48 -10.59 -5.49 -7.47
N ARG A 49 -11.13 -4.96 -6.37
CA ARG A 49 -10.71 -3.62 -5.94
C ARG A 49 -9.24 -3.63 -5.54
N MET A 50 -8.56 -2.55 -5.87
CA MET A 50 -7.13 -2.39 -5.64
C MET A 50 -6.91 -1.34 -4.56
N ILE A 51 -6.40 -1.78 -3.41
CA ILE A 51 -6.15 -0.92 -2.27
C ILE A 51 -4.66 -0.94 -1.95
N ALA A 52 -4.02 0.23 -1.89
CA ALA A 52 -2.64 0.34 -1.48
C ALA A 52 -2.57 0.94 -0.07
N VAL A 53 -1.78 0.32 0.80
CA VAL A 53 -1.52 0.80 2.15
C VAL A 53 -0.03 1.10 2.21
N LEU A 54 0.31 2.36 2.16
CA LEU A 54 1.70 2.80 2.00
C LEU A 54 2.14 3.67 3.17
N GLY A 55 3.37 3.45 3.63
CA GLY A 55 3.96 4.24 4.68
C GLY A 55 5.24 4.92 4.24
N ASP A 56 5.91 5.54 5.19
CA ASP A 56 7.11 6.32 4.91
C ASP A 56 8.23 5.48 4.32
N MET A 57 8.95 6.09 3.40
CA MET A 57 10.20 5.55 2.84
C MET A 57 11.36 6.24 3.55
N GLY A 58 12.27 5.45 4.11
CA GLY A 58 13.42 5.99 4.83
C GLY A 58 14.62 6.25 3.95
N GLU A 59 15.57 7.00 4.49
CA GLU A 59 16.89 7.19 3.91
C GLU A 59 16.91 7.79 2.51
N LEU A 60 15.96 8.67 2.22
CA LEU A 60 15.87 9.31 0.91
C LEU A 60 16.62 10.65 0.83
N GLY A 61 17.09 11.17 1.96
CA GLY A 61 17.84 12.41 1.97
C GLY A 61 16.98 13.65 1.81
N ALA A 62 17.57 14.71 1.26
CA ALA A 62 16.92 16.01 1.21
C ALA A 62 15.65 16.04 0.35
N ASP A 63 15.55 15.14 -0.63
CA ASP A 63 14.40 15.10 -1.54
C ASP A 63 13.26 14.24 -1.04
N GLU A 64 13.28 13.84 0.23
CA GLU A 64 12.32 12.87 0.75
C GLU A 64 10.87 13.29 0.54
N LYS A 65 10.54 14.56 0.73
CA LYS A 65 9.16 15.03 0.56
C LYS A 65 8.74 14.95 -0.90
N ARG A 66 9.60 15.41 -1.81
CA ARG A 66 9.30 15.37 -3.23
C ARG A 66 9.10 13.94 -3.72
N LEU A 67 9.96 13.03 -3.24
CA LEU A 67 9.90 11.64 -3.66
C LEU A 67 8.62 10.95 -3.16
N HIS A 68 8.18 11.27 -1.95
CA HIS A 68 6.89 10.76 -1.46
C HIS A 68 5.73 11.31 -2.29
N TYR A 69 5.77 12.60 -2.60
CA TYR A 69 4.75 13.23 -3.44
C TYR A 69 4.66 12.52 -4.80
N GLU A 70 5.82 12.25 -5.41
CA GLU A 70 5.85 11.63 -6.73
C GLU A 70 5.29 10.20 -6.71
N VAL A 71 5.54 9.45 -5.65
CA VAL A 71 4.96 8.11 -5.52
C VAL A 71 3.44 8.21 -5.41
N GLY A 72 2.93 9.18 -4.66
CA GLY A 72 1.49 9.40 -4.57
C GLY A 72 0.86 9.74 -5.91
N ALA A 73 1.50 10.65 -6.65
CA ALA A 73 1.03 11.01 -8.00
C ALA A 73 1.04 9.79 -8.91
N TYR A 74 2.07 8.95 -8.79
CA TYR A 74 2.16 7.73 -9.59
C TYR A 74 1.00 6.78 -9.27
N ALA A 75 0.72 6.57 -7.98
CA ALA A 75 -0.39 5.71 -7.56
C ALA A 75 -1.70 6.21 -8.16
N ALA A 76 -1.92 7.53 -8.13
CA ALA A 76 -3.11 8.12 -8.71
C ALA A 76 -3.22 7.83 -10.21
N SER A 77 -2.08 7.85 -10.92
CA SER A 77 -2.07 7.62 -12.37
C SER A 77 -2.36 6.17 -12.75
N ARG A 78 -2.26 5.24 -11.80
CA ARG A 78 -2.43 3.81 -12.07
C ARG A 78 -3.85 3.31 -11.83
N GLY A 79 -4.76 4.18 -11.43
CA GLY A 79 -6.17 3.82 -11.33
C GLY A 79 -6.54 2.93 -10.17
N LEU A 80 -5.82 3.04 -9.05
CA LEU A 80 -6.18 2.30 -7.85
C LEU A 80 -7.53 2.78 -7.31
N ASP A 81 -8.22 1.91 -6.60
CA ASP A 81 -9.51 2.27 -6.00
C ASP A 81 -9.32 3.08 -4.73
N ALA A 82 -8.33 2.75 -3.92
CA ALA A 82 -8.09 3.46 -2.67
C ALA A 82 -6.63 3.45 -2.30
N LEU A 83 -6.22 4.49 -1.57
CA LEU A 83 -4.87 4.66 -1.04
C LEU A 83 -4.99 5.03 0.43
N PHE A 84 -4.38 4.23 1.29
CA PHE A 84 -4.29 4.49 2.73
C PHE A 84 -2.84 4.83 3.03
N CYS A 85 -2.62 6.00 3.62
CA CYS A 85 -1.27 6.50 3.91
C CYS A 85 -1.07 6.68 5.40
N CYS A 86 0.12 6.32 5.89
CA CYS A 86 0.44 6.47 7.31
C CYS A 86 1.90 6.90 7.46
N GLY A 87 2.12 7.90 8.29
CA GLY A 87 3.45 8.37 8.63
C GLY A 87 3.66 9.83 8.29
N GLU A 88 4.69 10.42 8.89
CA GLU A 88 4.95 11.85 8.75
C GLU A 88 5.20 12.26 7.30
N LEU A 89 6.04 11.50 6.59
CA LEU A 89 6.36 11.82 5.20
C LEU A 89 5.23 11.41 4.24
N SER A 90 4.39 10.49 4.66
CA SER A 90 3.28 10.02 3.83
C SER A 90 2.17 11.06 3.69
N LYS A 91 2.24 12.16 4.43
CA LYS A 91 1.40 13.32 4.14
C LYS A 91 1.64 13.81 2.72
N GLU A 92 2.91 13.84 2.30
CA GLU A 92 3.26 14.26 0.94
C GLU A 92 2.78 13.24 -0.09
N LEU A 93 2.83 11.97 0.26
CA LEU A 93 2.34 10.91 -0.62
C LEU A 93 0.83 11.09 -0.85
N ALA A 94 0.07 11.31 0.22
CA ALA A 94 -1.36 11.55 0.11
C ALA A 94 -1.64 12.80 -0.71
N LYS A 95 -0.87 13.87 -0.50
CA LYS A 95 -1.02 15.12 -1.24
C LYS A 95 -0.80 14.91 -2.74
N GLY A 96 0.26 14.19 -3.10
CA GLY A 96 0.53 13.89 -4.50
C GLY A 96 -0.63 13.15 -5.15
N ALA A 97 -1.18 12.17 -4.44
CA ALA A 97 -2.31 11.41 -4.95
C ALA A 97 -3.55 12.29 -5.11
N GLU A 98 -3.82 13.14 -4.12
CA GLU A 98 -5.00 14.01 -4.16
C GLU A 98 -4.95 15.00 -5.32
N GLU A 99 -3.77 15.50 -5.61
CA GLU A 99 -3.61 16.48 -6.68
C GLU A 99 -3.63 15.87 -8.08
N HIS A 100 -3.56 14.54 -8.17
CA HIS A 100 -3.47 13.85 -9.47
C HIS A 100 -4.59 12.83 -9.71
N SER A 101 -5.58 12.74 -8.81
CA SER A 101 -6.72 11.87 -9.02
C SER A 101 -7.99 12.53 -8.51
N GLU A 102 -9.08 12.33 -9.25
CA GLU A 102 -10.41 12.80 -8.82
C GLU A 102 -11.28 11.64 -8.38
N THR A 103 -10.85 10.40 -8.62
CA THR A 103 -11.71 9.24 -8.39
C THR A 103 -11.18 8.30 -7.31
N MET A 104 -9.87 8.31 -7.05
CA MET A 104 -9.30 7.42 -6.05
C MET A 104 -9.66 7.93 -4.65
N GLU A 105 -10.09 7.03 -3.78
CA GLU A 105 -10.32 7.38 -2.38
C GLU A 105 -8.98 7.42 -1.66
N ILE A 106 -8.70 8.50 -0.95
CA ILE A 106 -7.40 8.73 -0.33
C ILE A 106 -7.62 9.04 1.15
N PHE A 107 -6.94 8.27 2.01
CA PHE A 107 -7.06 8.42 3.46
C PHE A 107 -5.66 8.54 4.06
N TYR A 108 -5.48 9.49 4.96
CA TYR A 108 -4.23 9.69 5.67
C TYR A 108 -4.46 9.54 7.17
N PHE A 109 -3.54 8.83 7.82
CA PHE A 109 -3.58 8.64 9.28
C PHE A 109 -2.19 8.86 9.87
N ALA A 110 -2.16 9.47 11.06
CA ALA A 110 -0.90 9.66 11.75
C ALA A 110 -0.36 8.35 12.34
N THR A 111 -1.25 7.43 12.72
CA THR A 111 -0.85 6.18 13.38
C THR A 111 -1.39 4.97 12.66
N LYS A 112 -0.71 3.82 12.85
CA LYS A 112 -1.17 2.56 12.30
C LYS A 112 -2.49 2.13 12.91
N GLU A 113 -2.70 2.43 14.19
CA GLU A 113 -3.92 2.06 14.88
C GLU A 113 -5.15 2.71 14.24
N GLU A 114 -5.04 4.00 13.94
CA GLU A 114 -6.14 4.70 13.28
C GLU A 114 -6.37 4.17 11.87
N LEU A 115 -5.28 3.94 11.14
CA LEU A 115 -5.36 3.39 9.80
C LEU A 115 -6.07 2.04 9.81
N LEU A 116 -5.68 1.16 10.72
CA LEU A 116 -6.26 -0.18 10.80
C LEU A 116 -7.74 -0.14 11.12
N LEU A 117 -8.15 0.73 12.01
CA LEU A 117 -9.55 0.84 12.37
C LEU A 117 -10.40 1.17 11.15
N HIS A 118 -9.95 2.14 10.36
CA HIS A 118 -10.68 2.54 9.16
C HIS A 118 -10.57 1.47 8.06
N LEU A 119 -9.37 0.92 7.87
CA LEU A 119 -9.12 -0.06 6.83
C LEU A 119 -10.00 -1.30 6.99
N LYS A 120 -10.13 -1.80 8.23
CA LYS A 120 -10.93 -2.99 8.48
C LYS A 120 -12.40 -2.78 8.12
N SER A 121 -12.93 -1.59 8.36
CA SER A 121 -14.31 -1.29 8.00
C SER A 121 -14.47 -1.04 6.50
N TYR A 122 -13.39 -0.68 5.82
CA TYR A 122 -13.42 -0.37 4.39
C TYR A 122 -13.34 -1.62 3.51
N LEU A 123 -12.57 -2.61 3.93
CA LEU A 123 -12.26 -3.78 3.11
C LEU A 123 -13.47 -4.68 2.88
N LYS A 124 -13.48 -5.33 1.73
CA LYS A 124 -14.56 -6.24 1.31
C LYS A 124 -13.95 -7.49 0.68
N LYS A 125 -14.73 -8.54 0.62
CA LYS A 125 -14.34 -9.76 -0.08
C LYS A 125 -13.97 -9.42 -1.52
N GLY A 126 -12.91 -10.04 -1.99
CA GLY A 126 -12.42 -9.84 -3.34
C GLY A 126 -11.37 -8.74 -3.46
N ASP A 127 -11.14 -7.97 -2.40
CA ASP A 127 -10.13 -6.92 -2.44
C ASP A 127 -8.72 -7.48 -2.52
N THR A 128 -7.84 -6.74 -3.19
CA THR A 128 -6.41 -7.00 -3.16
C THR A 128 -5.74 -5.80 -2.51
N ILE A 129 -4.93 -6.05 -1.48
CA ILE A 129 -4.33 -5.02 -0.66
C ILE A 129 -2.80 -5.13 -0.72
N LEU A 130 -2.15 -4.08 -1.20
CA LEU A 130 -0.70 -3.96 -1.13
C LEU A 130 -0.34 -3.25 0.17
N VAL A 131 0.57 -3.84 0.96
CA VAL A 131 1.05 -3.24 2.21
C VAL A 131 2.55 -3.05 2.08
N LYS A 132 3.03 -1.78 2.12
CA LYS A 132 4.44 -1.50 1.88
C LYS A 132 4.90 -0.22 2.58
N ALA A 133 6.03 -0.32 3.27
CA ALA A 133 6.69 0.83 3.90
C ALA A 133 8.12 0.42 4.23
N SER A 134 8.94 1.39 4.63
CA SER A 134 10.27 1.08 5.13
C SER A 134 10.19 0.29 6.42
N HIS A 135 11.25 -0.45 6.70
CA HIS A 135 11.30 -1.38 7.82
C HIS A 135 10.92 -0.72 9.15
N PHE A 136 11.37 0.51 9.38
CA PHE A 136 11.14 1.19 10.66
C PHE A 136 9.66 1.46 10.94
N MET A 137 8.80 1.40 9.94
CA MET A 137 7.36 1.62 10.12
C MET A 137 6.66 0.41 10.73
N GLU A 138 7.30 -0.75 10.70
CA GLU A 138 6.77 -1.99 11.27
C GLU A 138 5.39 -2.33 10.70
N PHE A 139 5.24 -2.20 9.41
CA PHE A 139 4.00 -2.51 8.70
C PHE A 139 3.61 -3.99 8.71
N PRO A 140 4.52 -4.95 9.01
CA PRO A 140 4.03 -6.31 9.28
C PRO A 140 2.93 -6.37 10.34
N ASP A 141 2.88 -5.39 11.25
CA ASP A 141 1.79 -5.31 12.22
C ASP A 141 0.43 -5.18 11.54
N ILE A 142 0.38 -4.41 10.44
CA ILE A 142 -0.86 -4.24 9.68
C ILE A 142 -1.26 -5.56 9.05
N VAL A 143 -0.30 -6.26 8.44
CA VAL A 143 -0.57 -7.55 7.79
C VAL A 143 -1.11 -8.55 8.80
N ARG A 144 -0.45 -8.66 9.96
CA ARG A 144 -0.90 -9.58 11.01
C ARG A 144 -2.30 -9.26 11.48
N SER A 145 -2.60 -7.97 11.63
CA SER A 145 -3.91 -7.54 12.07
C SER A 145 -5.00 -7.88 11.05
N LEU A 146 -4.69 -7.74 9.76
CA LEU A 146 -5.65 -8.10 8.71
C LEU A 146 -5.88 -9.61 8.67
N GLN A 147 -4.84 -10.41 8.89
CA GLN A 147 -4.98 -11.86 8.92
C GLN A 147 -5.83 -12.31 10.10
N ALA A 148 -5.74 -11.63 11.23
CA ALA A 148 -6.46 -12.00 12.43
C ALA A 148 -7.92 -11.52 12.43
N SER A 149 -8.31 -10.70 11.46
CA SER A 149 -9.66 -10.13 11.39
C SER A 149 -10.66 -11.12 10.81
N VAL A 150 -10.75 -12.28 11.40
CA VAL A 150 -11.67 -13.31 10.95
C VAL A 150 -12.97 -13.17 11.71
N GLN A 151 -14.05 -13.16 10.97
CA GLN A 151 -15.36 -13.07 11.57
C GLN A 151 -16.28 -14.15 11.05
#